data_cc67adddce921525daabff6b7d99e313
#
_entry.id   cc67adddce921525daabff6b7d99e313
#
_cell.length_a   1.000
_cell.length_b   1.000
_cell.length_c   1.000
_cell.angle_alpha   90.00
_cell.angle_beta   90.00
_cell.angle_gamma   90.00
#
_symmetry.space_group_name_H-M   'P 1'
#
loop_
_entity.id
_entity.type
_entity.pdbx_description
1 polymer ?
#
loop_
_entity_poly.entity_id
_entity_poly.type
_entity_poly.pdbx_seq_one_letter_code
_entity_poly.pdbx_strand_id
1 'polypeptide(L)'
;MTARALQPIDSTAQEIERECDELKALLLEKNAAYGDSALAPVRIFSKASPVEQLLVRLDDKLSRLARGAAAGEDVERDLLGYLVLLRIARRRATRT
;
A
#
# COMPACT_ATOMS: atom_id res chain seq x y z
N MET A 1 -33.39 7.61 23.28
CA MET A 1 -31.99 7.38 23.54
C MET A 1 -31.59 5.99 23.10
N THR A 2 -30.60 5.90 22.32
CA THR A 2 -30.12 4.60 21.84
C THR A 2 -28.79 4.25 22.51
N ALA A 3 -28.49 2.97 22.55
CA ALA A 3 -27.22 2.49 23.10
C ALA A 3 -26.02 3.08 22.32
N ARG A 4 -26.23 3.40 21.05
CA ARG A 4 -25.17 3.99 20.21
C ARG A 4 -24.65 5.29 20.80
N ALA A 5 -25.52 6.12 21.36
CA ALA A 5 -25.10 7.39 21.93
C ALA A 5 -24.18 7.22 23.15
N LEU A 6 -24.15 6.00 23.72
CA LEU A 6 -23.35 5.69 24.89
C LEU A 6 -22.07 4.92 24.55
N GLN A 7 -21.86 4.60 23.26
CA GLN A 7 -20.68 3.86 22.86
C GLN A 7 -19.45 4.76 22.96
N PRO A 8 -18.34 4.24 23.49
CA PRO A 8 -17.12 5.01 23.56
C PRO A 8 -16.56 5.30 22.17
N ILE A 9 -15.93 6.45 22.04
CA ILE A 9 -15.20 6.79 20.85
C ILE A 9 -13.89 5.99 20.88
N ASP A 10 -13.50 5.43 19.74
CA ASP A 10 -12.23 4.72 19.63
C ASP A 10 -11.09 5.67 19.96
N SER A 11 -10.09 5.15 20.67
CA SER A 11 -8.86 5.88 20.90
C SER A 11 -8.05 5.96 19.59
N THR A 12 -7.12 6.92 19.53
CA THR A 12 -6.21 7.00 18.40
C THR A 12 -5.42 5.70 18.23
N ALA A 13 -5.00 5.10 19.34
CA ALA A 13 -4.29 3.82 19.28
C ALA A 13 -5.13 2.74 18.61
N GLN A 14 -6.41 2.65 18.94
CA GLN A 14 -7.31 1.69 18.32
C GLN A 14 -7.51 1.97 16.83
N GLU A 15 -7.61 3.24 16.46
CA GLU A 15 -7.75 3.62 15.06
C GLU A 15 -6.49 3.29 14.25
N ILE A 16 -5.31 3.51 14.83
CA ILE A 16 -4.03 3.12 14.20
C ILE A 16 -4.00 1.61 13.96
N GLU A 17 -4.36 0.83 14.97
CA GLU A 17 -4.40 -0.63 14.83
C GLU A 17 -5.32 -1.05 13.71
N ARG A 18 -6.51 -0.45 13.64
CA ARG A 18 -7.49 -0.79 12.61
C ARG A 18 -6.96 -0.46 11.21
N GLU A 19 -6.40 0.74 11.03
CA GLU A 19 -5.85 1.13 9.73
C GLU A 19 -4.71 0.22 9.28
N CYS A 20 -3.82 -0.12 10.20
CA CYS A 20 -2.69 -1.01 9.90
C CYS A 20 -3.16 -2.43 9.59
N ASP A 21 -4.15 -2.93 10.32
CA ASP A 21 -4.70 -4.27 10.08
C ASP A 21 -5.41 -4.36 8.74
N GLU A 22 -6.16 -3.32 8.36
CA GLU A 22 -6.82 -3.27 7.06
C GLU A 22 -5.81 -3.22 5.91
N LEU A 23 -4.76 -2.42 6.06
CA LEU A 23 -3.69 -2.35 5.07
C LEU A 23 -2.99 -3.70 4.93
N LYS A 24 -2.66 -4.33 6.05
CA LYS A 24 -2.02 -5.65 6.07
C LYS A 24 -2.89 -6.67 5.35
N ALA A 25 -4.17 -6.73 5.67
CA ALA A 25 -5.10 -7.68 5.06
C ALA A 25 -5.18 -7.48 3.54
N LEU A 26 -5.25 -6.23 3.10
CA LEU A 26 -5.30 -5.89 1.68
C LEU A 26 -4.03 -6.33 0.95
N LEU A 27 -2.86 -6.05 1.53
CA LEU A 27 -1.59 -6.40 0.91
C LEU A 27 -1.39 -7.91 0.83
N LEU A 28 -1.77 -8.64 1.86
CA LEU A 28 -1.69 -10.09 1.87
C LEU A 28 -2.64 -10.71 0.84
N GLU A 29 -3.85 -10.16 0.71
CA GLU A 29 -4.82 -10.60 -0.29
C GLU A 29 -4.28 -10.39 -1.70
N LYS A 30 -3.74 -9.20 -1.98
CA LYS A 30 -3.17 -8.90 -3.29
C LYS A 30 -1.96 -9.77 -3.60
N ASN A 31 -1.10 -10.02 -2.61
CA ASN A 31 0.05 -10.89 -2.80
C ASN A 31 -0.38 -12.31 -3.14
N ALA A 32 -1.40 -12.82 -2.48
CA ALA A 32 -1.94 -14.15 -2.78
C ALA A 32 -2.53 -14.21 -4.19
N ALA A 33 -3.21 -13.14 -4.63
CA ALA A 33 -3.86 -13.11 -5.94
C ALA A 33 -2.87 -12.93 -7.09
N TYR A 34 -1.84 -12.10 -6.91
CA TYR A 34 -0.93 -11.69 -7.98
C TYR A 34 0.49 -12.22 -7.78
N GLY A 35 0.73 -13.00 -6.73
CA GLY A 35 2.06 -13.48 -6.40
C GLY A 35 2.99 -12.33 -6.04
N ASP A 36 4.27 -12.50 -6.29
CA ASP A 36 5.30 -11.50 -5.98
C ASP A 36 5.56 -10.53 -7.12
N SER A 37 4.58 -10.28 -8.00
CA SER A 37 4.80 -9.50 -9.21
C SER A 37 5.36 -8.11 -8.96
N ALA A 38 5.05 -7.48 -7.82
CA ALA A 38 5.60 -6.17 -7.49
C ALA A 38 7.09 -6.22 -7.10
N LEU A 39 7.54 -7.32 -6.51
CA LEU A 39 8.91 -7.49 -6.02
C LEU A 39 9.76 -8.36 -6.94
N ALA A 40 9.12 -9.19 -7.74
CA ALA A 40 9.77 -10.09 -8.70
C ALA A 40 9.04 -9.99 -10.04
N PRO A 41 9.04 -8.83 -10.68
CA PRO A 41 8.32 -8.64 -11.94
C PRO A 41 8.97 -9.37 -13.10
N VAL A 42 8.16 -9.70 -14.11
CA VAL A 42 8.68 -10.16 -15.39
C VAL A 42 9.43 -8.99 -16.02
N ARG A 43 10.68 -9.24 -16.44
CA ARG A 43 11.58 -8.19 -16.93
C ARG A 43 11.90 -8.39 -18.41
N ILE A 44 10.86 -8.36 -19.23
CA ILE A 44 11.00 -8.56 -20.67
C ILE A 44 11.48 -7.25 -21.33
N PHE A 45 10.80 -6.16 -21.07
CA PHE A 45 11.12 -4.86 -21.69
C PHE A 45 11.95 -3.97 -20.77
N SER A 46 11.60 -3.92 -19.50
CA SER A 46 12.29 -3.06 -18.54
C SER A 46 13.36 -3.85 -17.77
N LYS A 47 14.51 -3.26 -17.62
CA LYS A 47 15.61 -3.79 -16.80
C LYS A 47 15.67 -3.12 -15.43
N ALA A 48 14.72 -2.25 -15.13
CA ALA A 48 14.70 -1.54 -13.87
C ALA A 48 14.61 -2.50 -12.69
N SER A 49 15.28 -2.18 -11.59
CA SER A 49 15.23 -2.95 -10.36
C SER A 49 13.83 -2.91 -9.75
N PRO A 50 13.49 -3.85 -8.85
CA PRO A 50 12.22 -3.76 -8.13
C PRO A 50 12.05 -2.44 -7.39
N VAL A 51 13.11 -1.90 -6.80
CA VAL A 51 13.08 -0.59 -6.13
C VAL A 51 12.68 0.52 -7.11
N GLU A 52 13.36 0.59 -8.27
CA GLU A 52 13.06 1.62 -9.26
C GLU A 52 11.64 1.51 -9.79
N GLN A 53 11.17 0.31 -10.03
CA GLN A 53 9.81 0.09 -10.51
C GLN A 53 8.76 0.55 -9.50
N LEU A 54 9.01 0.31 -8.21
CA LEU A 54 8.13 0.77 -7.15
C LEU A 54 8.14 2.28 -7.01
N LEU A 55 9.31 2.90 -7.17
CA LEU A 55 9.42 4.37 -7.16
C LEU A 55 8.60 5.00 -8.29
N VAL A 56 8.61 4.40 -9.48
CA VAL A 56 7.78 4.87 -10.59
C VAL A 56 6.30 4.78 -10.25
N ARG A 57 5.88 3.68 -9.61
CA ARG A 57 4.48 3.52 -9.21
C ARG A 57 4.07 4.54 -8.14
N LEU A 58 4.98 4.86 -7.23
CA LEU A 58 4.73 5.89 -6.23
C LEU A 58 4.57 7.26 -6.89
N ASP A 59 5.42 7.60 -7.85
CA ASP A 59 5.30 8.85 -8.61
C ASP A 59 3.94 8.93 -9.32
N ASP A 60 3.49 7.84 -9.93
CA ASP A 60 2.19 7.78 -10.59
C ASP A 60 1.05 8.04 -9.61
N LYS A 61 1.11 7.44 -8.42
CA LYS A 61 0.07 7.64 -7.40
C LYS A 61 0.07 9.07 -6.87
N LEU A 62 1.24 9.66 -6.67
CA LEU A 62 1.33 11.06 -6.27
C LEU A 62 0.74 11.98 -7.34
N SER A 63 1.00 11.68 -8.61
CA SER A 63 0.42 12.44 -9.72
C SER A 63 -1.10 12.36 -9.72
N ARG A 64 -1.65 11.18 -9.49
CA ARG A 64 -3.11 11.01 -9.40
C ARG A 64 -3.69 11.75 -8.21
N LEU A 65 -3.01 11.73 -7.07
CA LEU A 65 -3.46 12.44 -5.89
C LEU A 65 -3.50 13.95 -6.15
N ALA A 66 -2.47 14.49 -6.81
CA ALA A 66 -2.38 15.91 -7.13
C ALA A 66 -3.49 16.38 -8.08
N ARG A 67 -3.93 15.51 -8.99
CA ARG A 67 -4.98 15.85 -9.97
C ARG A 67 -6.39 15.53 -9.50
N GLY A 68 -6.53 14.97 -8.30
CA GLY A 68 -7.79 14.44 -7.82
C GLY A 68 -8.00 13.00 -8.32
N ALA A 69 -8.20 12.08 -7.38
CA ALA A 69 -8.39 10.68 -7.70
C ALA A 69 -9.74 10.43 -8.35
N ALA A 70 -9.82 9.42 -9.21
CA ALA A 70 -11.08 8.98 -9.77
C ALA A 70 -12.00 8.45 -8.67
N ALA A 71 -13.31 8.51 -8.90
CA ALA A 71 -14.28 8.00 -7.95
C ALA A 71 -14.01 6.51 -7.67
N GLY A 72 -14.03 6.14 -6.40
CA GLY A 72 -13.78 4.78 -5.97
C GLY A 72 -12.31 4.39 -5.84
N GLU A 73 -11.39 5.27 -6.17
CA GLU A 73 -9.96 5.02 -6.03
C GLU A 73 -9.46 5.53 -4.69
N ASP A 74 -8.79 4.66 -3.92
CA ASP A 74 -8.16 5.03 -2.65
C ASP A 74 -6.65 5.18 -2.88
N VAL A 75 -6.27 6.36 -3.36
CA VAL A 75 -4.88 6.66 -3.70
C VAL A 75 -3.97 6.65 -2.47
N GLU A 76 -4.47 7.14 -1.33
CA GLU A 76 -3.68 7.16 -0.10
C GLU A 76 -3.34 5.75 0.36
N ARG A 77 -4.31 4.83 0.31
CA ARG A 77 -4.08 3.44 0.68
C ARG A 77 -3.12 2.77 -0.28
N ASP A 78 -3.24 3.06 -1.58
CA ASP A 78 -2.31 2.54 -2.58
C ASP A 78 -0.88 3.04 -2.31
N LEU A 79 -0.73 4.31 -1.95
CA LEU A 79 0.58 4.86 -1.59
C LEU A 79 1.18 4.13 -0.39
N LEU A 80 0.39 3.91 0.65
CA LEU A 80 0.85 3.19 1.83
C LEU A 80 1.30 1.78 1.47
N GLY A 81 0.53 1.09 0.63
CA GLY A 81 0.87 -0.24 0.19
C GLY A 81 2.18 -0.29 -0.57
N TYR A 82 2.37 0.61 -1.53
CA TYR A 82 3.62 0.66 -2.29
C TYR A 82 4.81 1.04 -1.40
N LEU A 83 4.61 1.88 -0.39
CA LEU A 83 5.68 2.20 0.55
C LEU A 83 6.09 0.98 1.39
N VAL A 84 5.15 0.16 1.81
CA VAL A 84 5.47 -1.09 2.49
C VAL A 84 6.31 -1.99 1.58
N LEU A 85 5.87 -2.16 0.33
CA LEU A 85 6.60 -2.98 -0.64
C LEU A 85 7.99 -2.42 -0.94
N LEU A 86 8.12 -1.10 -1.01
CA LEU A 86 9.41 -0.45 -1.23
C LEU A 86 10.39 -0.75 -0.09
N ARG A 87 9.93 -0.73 1.14
CA ARG A 87 10.77 -1.07 2.30
C ARG A 87 11.26 -2.51 2.21
N ILE A 88 10.39 -3.42 1.78
CA ILE A 88 10.77 -4.83 1.57
C ILE A 88 11.81 -4.94 0.45
N ALA A 89 11.57 -4.27 -0.67
CA ALA A 89 12.49 -4.31 -1.82
C ALA A 89 13.88 -3.77 -1.44
N ARG A 90 13.94 -2.67 -0.68
CA ARG A 90 15.21 -2.11 -0.22
C ARG A 90 15.94 -3.05 0.71
N ARG A 91 15.20 -3.71 1.62
CA ARG A 91 15.80 -4.69 2.52
C ARG A 91 16.39 -5.88 1.75
N ARG A 92 15.65 -6.37 0.76
CA ARG A 92 16.11 -7.48 -0.09
C ARG A 92 17.33 -7.09 -0.93
N ALA A 93 17.37 -5.86 -1.42
CA ALA A 93 18.49 -5.37 -2.21
C ALA A 93 19.80 -5.31 -1.41
N THR A 94 19.73 -5.13 -0.09
CA THR A 94 20.91 -5.05 0.78
C THR A 94 21.34 -6.38 1.36
N ARG A 95 20.63 -7.48 1.05
CA ARG A 95 20.95 -8.81 1.59
C ARG A 95 22.03 -9.58 0.82
N THR A 96 22.46 -9.06 -0.27
CA THR A 96 23.44 -9.76 -1.13
C THR A 96 24.85 -9.79 -0.55
#